data_2f6d4a65391340ea6baf938453a369e4
#
_entry.id   2f6d4a65391340ea6baf938453a369e4
#
_cell.length_a   1.000
_cell.length_b   1.000
_cell.length_c   1.000
_cell.angle_alpha   90.00
_cell.angle_beta   90.00
_cell.angle_gamma   90.00
#
_symmetry.space_group_name_H-M   'P 1'
#
loop_
_entity.id
_entity.type
_entity.pdbx_description
1 polymer ?
#
loop_
_entity_poly.entity_id
_entity_poly.type
_entity_poly.pdbx_seq_one_letter_code
_entity_poly.pdbx_strand_id
1 'polypeptide(L)'
;TVARNSVKVGIIEQEIVGKMEGVTLSEGWGVSFPTILTQHGETLHNHLHDKVIEPGKLMVIDAGAENNMHYASDFTRTLPTSGKFTQKQRDIYQIVCDCNELAFNLTKPGVAYRDVHLAVAKLMLEDLRSLDIVRGNLDNMLHEGIAGLFQPHGLGHNMGLDVHDMEDLGEDLVGYDPDQKRSTQLGLGSLRMARRLVPGNVITDEPGIYFIPALIEKWKSEKRDKGFVNYYKLEHDYLDFGGIRLEDDVLVTEDGARRTGPN
;
A
#
# COMPACT_ATOMS: atom_id res chain seq x y z
N THR A 1 9.58 12.47 9.04
CA THR A 1 10.74 13.41 9.06
C THR A 1 12.03 12.66 9.39
N VAL A 2 12.10 11.85 10.47
CA VAL A 2 13.35 11.15 10.88
C VAL A 2 13.89 10.27 9.77
N ALA A 3 13.06 9.38 9.20
CA ALA A 3 13.47 8.51 8.11
C ALA A 3 14.02 9.31 6.92
N ARG A 4 13.24 10.30 6.43
CA ARG A 4 13.65 11.15 5.31
C ARG A 4 15.02 11.81 5.52
N ASN A 5 15.31 12.24 6.73
CA ASN A 5 16.59 12.89 7.06
C ASN A 5 17.72 11.89 7.29
N SER A 6 17.41 10.61 7.49
CA SER A 6 18.37 9.55 7.82
C SER A 6 18.72 8.65 6.65
N VAL A 7 17.83 8.53 5.63
CA VAL A 7 18.10 7.69 4.44
C VAL A 7 19.34 8.21 3.73
N LYS A 8 20.37 7.36 3.69
CA LYS A 8 21.66 7.64 3.07
C LYS A 8 22.28 6.34 2.56
N VAL A 9 22.81 6.39 1.35
CA VAL A 9 23.58 5.26 0.78
C VAL A 9 24.75 4.90 1.70
N GLY A 10 24.97 3.62 1.92
CA GLY A 10 26.08 3.07 2.70
C GLY A 10 25.81 2.85 4.19
N ILE A 11 24.66 3.27 4.74
CA ILE A 11 24.24 2.89 6.09
C ILE A 11 23.35 1.63 6.07
N ILE A 12 23.23 0.97 7.21
CA ILE A 12 22.36 -0.19 7.36
C ILE A 12 20.93 0.27 7.66
N GLU A 13 19.93 -0.40 7.07
CA GLU A 13 18.49 -0.12 7.28
C GLU A 13 18.15 -0.05 8.78
N GLN A 14 18.71 -0.95 9.61
CA GLN A 14 18.54 -1.00 11.06
C GLN A 14 18.88 0.31 11.79
N GLU A 15 19.82 1.09 11.28
CA GLU A 15 20.18 2.38 11.89
C GLU A 15 19.04 3.40 11.79
N ILE A 16 18.26 3.33 10.69
CA ILE A 16 17.11 4.22 10.48
C ILE A 16 15.95 3.77 11.35
N VAL A 17 15.68 2.46 11.37
CA VAL A 17 14.64 1.86 12.23
C VAL A 17 14.86 2.25 13.69
N GLY A 18 16.07 2.06 14.23
CA GLY A 18 16.37 2.42 15.61
C GLY A 18 16.15 3.91 15.93
N LYS A 19 16.44 4.81 14.98
CA LYS A 19 16.15 6.25 15.13
C LYS A 19 14.66 6.55 15.10
N MET A 20 13.89 5.87 14.25
CA MET A 20 12.43 6.05 14.16
C MET A 20 11.74 5.53 15.42
N GLU A 21 12.04 4.31 15.82
CA GLU A 21 11.46 3.68 17.01
C GLU A 21 11.88 4.41 18.31
N GLY A 22 13.08 4.97 18.33
CA GLY A 22 13.50 5.86 19.43
C GLY A 22 12.59 7.07 19.62
N VAL A 23 12.04 7.64 18.54
CA VAL A 23 11.05 8.73 18.62
C VAL A 23 9.73 8.22 19.15
N THR A 24 9.24 7.09 18.67
CA THR A 24 7.94 6.53 19.15
C THR A 24 7.99 6.22 20.64
N LEU A 25 9.12 5.73 21.14
CA LEU A 25 9.32 5.47 22.56
C LEU A 25 9.49 6.75 23.40
N SER A 26 10.04 7.82 22.84
CA SER A 26 10.21 9.08 23.57
C SER A 26 8.93 9.93 23.65
N GLU A 27 8.03 9.77 22.68
CA GLU A 27 6.85 10.62 22.53
C GLU A 27 5.52 9.87 22.79
N GLY A 28 5.57 8.52 22.88
CA GLY A 28 4.39 7.68 23.08
C GLY A 28 4.71 6.32 23.73
N TRP A 29 3.94 5.28 23.41
CA TRP A 29 4.12 3.93 23.93
C TRP A 29 5.00 3.03 23.08
N GLY A 30 5.53 3.53 21.99
CA GLY A 30 6.34 2.76 21.06
C GLY A 30 5.70 2.66 19.68
N VAL A 31 6.03 1.57 19.00
CA VAL A 31 5.49 1.30 17.65
C VAL A 31 4.11 0.63 17.75
N SER A 32 3.22 0.96 16.82
CA SER A 32 1.91 0.28 16.69
C SER A 32 2.02 -1.11 16.06
N PHE A 33 3.09 -1.35 15.30
CA PHE A 33 3.46 -2.65 14.71
C PHE A 33 4.97 -2.68 14.41
N PRO A 34 5.57 -3.85 14.19
CA PRO A 34 6.97 -3.94 13.81
C PRO A 34 7.26 -3.15 12.53
N THR A 35 8.15 -2.18 12.61
CA THR A 35 8.50 -1.29 11.49
C THR A 35 8.89 -2.07 10.23
N ILE A 36 8.35 -1.69 9.09
CA ILE A 36 8.78 -2.12 7.77
C ILE A 36 9.62 -1.00 7.17
N LEU A 37 10.88 -1.26 6.94
CA LEU A 37 11.80 -0.31 6.29
C LEU A 37 12.74 -1.11 5.40
N THR A 38 12.56 -1.00 4.08
CA THR A 38 13.31 -1.86 3.16
C THR A 38 13.48 -1.23 1.78
N GLN A 39 14.64 -1.46 1.17
CA GLN A 39 14.89 -1.18 -0.25
C GLN A 39 14.35 -2.31 -1.16
N HIS A 40 13.75 -3.36 -0.59
CA HIS A 40 13.07 -4.46 -1.27
C HIS A 40 11.56 -4.36 -1.04
N GLY A 41 10.95 -3.24 -1.52
CA GLY A 41 9.53 -2.95 -1.33
C GLY A 41 8.58 -4.00 -1.95
N GLU A 42 9.08 -4.86 -2.84
CA GLU A 42 8.36 -6.02 -3.37
C GLU A 42 8.14 -7.12 -2.32
N THR A 43 8.85 -7.07 -1.19
CA THR A 43 8.59 -7.89 0.00
C THR A 43 7.71 -7.08 0.95
N LEU A 44 6.40 -7.32 0.91
CA LEU A 44 5.38 -6.44 1.51
C LEU A 44 5.52 -6.24 3.02
N HIS A 45 5.91 -7.28 3.77
CA HIS A 45 6.10 -7.24 5.23
C HIS A 45 7.53 -7.64 5.60
N ASN A 46 8.51 -6.88 5.10
CA ASN A 46 9.91 -7.14 5.38
C ASN A 46 10.34 -6.50 6.71
N HIS A 47 10.50 -7.33 7.75
CA HIS A 47 10.99 -6.92 9.07
C HIS A 47 12.49 -7.19 9.27
N LEU A 48 13.21 -7.60 8.23
CA LEU A 48 14.67 -7.71 8.25
C LEU A 48 15.29 -6.40 7.77
N HIS A 49 16.15 -5.81 8.59
CA HIS A 49 16.76 -4.52 8.32
C HIS A 49 18.30 -4.62 8.23
N ASP A 50 18.78 -5.75 7.75
CA ASP A 50 20.22 -6.11 7.71
C ASP A 50 20.95 -5.62 6.45
N LYS A 51 20.26 -4.99 5.53
CA LYS A 51 20.83 -4.57 4.25
C LYS A 51 21.49 -3.20 4.35
N VAL A 52 22.62 -3.07 3.68
CA VAL A 52 23.24 -1.77 3.41
C VAL A 52 22.45 -1.09 2.30
N ILE A 53 22.10 0.18 2.51
CA ILE A 53 21.33 0.96 1.54
C ILE A 53 22.18 1.20 0.29
N GLU A 54 21.66 0.77 -0.85
CA GLU A 54 22.27 0.89 -2.17
C GLU A 54 21.79 2.15 -2.91
N PRO A 55 22.62 2.70 -3.82
CA PRO A 55 22.19 3.81 -4.66
C PRO A 55 21.15 3.39 -5.70
N GLY A 56 20.24 4.31 -6.03
CA GLY A 56 19.26 4.11 -7.11
C GLY A 56 18.06 3.24 -6.76
N LYS A 57 17.99 2.71 -5.53
CA LYS A 57 16.84 1.94 -5.04
C LYS A 57 15.74 2.85 -4.50
N LEU A 58 14.57 2.27 -4.28
CA LEU A 58 13.46 2.87 -3.53
C LEU A 58 13.46 2.28 -2.12
N MET A 59 13.18 3.11 -1.12
CA MET A 59 13.02 2.70 0.27
C MET A 59 11.55 2.83 0.63
N VAL A 60 10.86 1.73 0.84
CA VAL A 60 9.52 1.70 1.43
C VAL A 60 9.70 1.77 2.95
N ILE A 61 9.00 2.70 3.57
CA ILE A 61 9.02 2.95 5.01
C ILE A 61 7.57 2.95 5.48
N ASP A 62 7.21 1.90 6.17
CA ASP A 62 5.88 1.67 6.70
C ASP A 62 6.00 1.50 8.21
N ALA A 63 5.47 2.48 8.94
CA ALA A 63 5.67 2.61 10.36
C ALA A 63 4.56 3.41 11.02
N GLY A 64 4.17 2.96 12.19
CA GLY A 64 3.23 3.64 13.04
C GLY A 64 3.70 3.77 14.47
N ALA A 65 3.05 4.63 15.23
CA ALA A 65 3.26 4.84 16.65
C ALA A 65 1.96 4.68 17.42
N GLU A 66 2.09 4.17 18.63
CA GLU A 66 1.01 4.11 19.59
C GLU A 66 1.10 5.32 20.53
N ASN A 67 0.02 6.06 20.67
CA ASN A 67 -0.02 7.22 21.55
C ASN A 67 -0.26 6.82 23.02
N ASN A 68 -0.20 7.80 23.93
CA ASN A 68 -0.39 7.55 25.37
C ASN A 68 -1.79 7.05 25.77
N MET A 69 -2.75 7.04 24.84
CA MET A 69 -4.09 6.45 25.01
C MET A 69 -4.23 5.11 24.31
N HIS A 70 -3.13 4.54 23.83
CA HIS A 70 -3.05 3.27 23.12
C HIS A 70 -3.76 3.24 21.76
N TYR A 71 -3.94 4.39 21.12
CA TYR A 71 -4.40 4.41 19.74
C TYR A 71 -3.21 4.29 18.79
N ALA A 72 -3.36 3.38 17.83
CA ALA A 72 -2.38 3.11 16.80
C ALA A 72 -2.42 4.17 15.68
N SER A 73 -1.33 4.31 14.94
CA SER A 73 -1.25 4.96 13.64
C SER A 73 -0.52 4.09 12.63
N ASP A 74 -0.75 4.34 11.34
CA ASP A 74 -0.17 3.60 10.24
C ASP A 74 0.13 4.51 9.06
N PHE A 75 1.39 4.60 8.66
CA PHE A 75 1.81 5.49 7.57
C PHE A 75 2.89 4.83 6.72
N THR A 76 2.67 4.77 5.42
CA THR A 76 3.73 4.40 4.47
C THR A 76 4.15 5.57 3.61
N ARG A 77 5.47 5.72 3.46
CA ARG A 77 6.10 6.61 2.48
C ARG A 77 7.22 5.88 1.75
N THR A 78 7.37 6.16 0.47
CA THR A 78 8.47 5.62 -0.34
C THR A 78 9.43 6.73 -0.75
N LEU A 79 10.71 6.53 -0.50
CA LEU A 79 11.77 7.52 -0.76
C LEU A 79 12.83 6.94 -1.71
N PRO A 80 13.40 7.75 -2.63
CA PRO A 80 14.55 7.32 -3.42
C PRO A 80 15.83 7.39 -2.57
N THR A 81 16.60 6.30 -2.50
CA THR A 81 17.83 6.21 -1.69
C THR A 81 18.90 7.20 -2.11
N SER A 82 18.92 7.62 -3.37
CA SER A 82 19.82 8.63 -3.93
C SER A 82 19.29 10.06 -3.86
N GLY A 83 18.18 10.31 -3.14
CA GLY A 83 17.60 11.63 -2.95
C GLY A 83 16.78 12.15 -4.16
N LYS A 84 16.81 11.47 -5.31
CA LYS A 84 16.04 11.82 -6.52
C LYS A 84 15.50 10.55 -7.18
N PHE A 85 14.23 10.59 -7.57
CA PHE A 85 13.63 9.53 -8.39
C PHE A 85 14.19 9.54 -9.81
N THR A 86 14.41 8.37 -10.37
CA THR A 86 14.55 8.19 -11.83
C THR A 86 13.21 8.48 -12.51
N GLN A 87 13.19 8.65 -13.84
CA GLN A 87 11.93 8.86 -14.56
C GLN A 87 10.98 7.67 -14.36
N LYS A 88 11.47 6.44 -14.50
CA LYS A 88 10.69 5.21 -14.27
C LYS A 88 10.08 5.14 -12.84
N GLN A 89 10.88 5.48 -11.82
CA GLN A 89 10.38 5.53 -10.44
C GLN A 89 9.32 6.61 -10.24
N ARG A 90 9.49 7.76 -10.88
CA ARG A 90 8.54 8.87 -10.82
C ARG A 90 7.21 8.51 -11.48
N ASP A 91 7.25 7.83 -12.63
CA ASP A 91 6.05 7.43 -13.36
C ASP A 91 5.19 6.50 -12.49
N ILE A 92 5.79 5.46 -11.88
CA ILE A 92 5.07 4.55 -10.98
C ILE A 92 4.65 5.25 -9.67
N TYR A 93 5.51 6.11 -9.12
CA TYR A 93 5.17 6.87 -7.90
C TYR A 93 3.96 7.78 -8.12
N GLN A 94 3.88 8.43 -9.30
CA GLN A 94 2.74 9.28 -9.64
C GLN A 94 1.44 8.47 -9.69
N ILE A 95 1.45 7.26 -10.28
CA ILE A 95 0.27 6.38 -10.31
C ILE A 95 -0.19 6.08 -8.87
N VAL A 96 0.73 5.76 -7.96
CA VAL A 96 0.36 5.49 -6.56
C VAL A 96 -0.17 6.75 -5.85
N CYS A 97 0.39 7.93 -6.13
CA CYS A 97 -0.15 9.21 -5.65
C CYS A 97 -1.58 9.43 -6.12
N ASP A 98 -1.83 9.23 -7.43
CA ASP A 98 -3.15 9.45 -8.02
C ASP A 98 -4.17 8.43 -7.47
N CYS A 99 -3.75 7.19 -7.21
CA CYS A 99 -4.54 6.17 -6.54
C CYS A 99 -4.91 6.56 -5.09
N ASN A 100 -3.95 7.04 -4.29
CA ASN A 100 -4.17 7.49 -2.92
C ASN A 100 -5.12 8.70 -2.89
N GLU A 101 -4.93 9.66 -3.79
CA GLU A 101 -5.79 10.83 -3.87
C GLU A 101 -7.21 10.47 -4.32
N LEU A 102 -7.36 9.54 -5.28
CA LEU A 102 -8.66 9.03 -5.69
C LEU A 102 -9.39 8.33 -4.55
N ALA A 103 -8.69 7.45 -3.81
CA ALA A 103 -9.26 6.74 -2.67
C ALA A 103 -9.76 7.73 -1.61
N PHE A 104 -8.93 8.69 -1.23
CA PHE A 104 -9.31 9.75 -0.28
C PHE A 104 -10.56 10.51 -0.74
N ASN A 105 -10.62 10.94 -2.00
CA ASN A 105 -11.74 11.70 -2.55
C ASN A 105 -13.05 10.90 -2.63
N LEU A 106 -12.97 9.58 -2.79
CA LEU A 106 -14.12 8.68 -2.82
C LEU A 106 -14.56 8.22 -1.42
N THR A 107 -13.72 8.38 -0.41
CA THR A 107 -14.00 7.99 0.98
C THR A 107 -15.05 8.95 1.57
N LYS A 108 -16.31 8.47 1.67
CA LYS A 108 -17.45 9.24 2.17
C LYS A 108 -18.44 8.33 2.87
N PRO A 109 -19.28 8.86 3.79
CA PRO A 109 -20.34 8.08 4.41
C PRO A 109 -21.25 7.42 3.37
N GLY A 110 -21.59 6.15 3.61
CA GLY A 110 -22.47 5.33 2.76
C GLY A 110 -21.78 4.68 1.55
N VAL A 111 -20.57 5.08 1.18
CA VAL A 111 -19.79 4.43 0.12
C VAL A 111 -19.23 3.11 0.66
N ALA A 112 -19.38 2.03 -0.08
CA ALA A 112 -18.69 0.78 0.26
C ALA A 112 -17.19 0.89 -0.06
N TYR A 113 -16.32 0.64 0.91
CA TYR A 113 -14.87 0.79 0.70
C TYR A 113 -14.32 -0.21 -0.33
N ARG A 114 -15.01 -1.35 -0.52
CA ARG A 114 -14.77 -2.25 -1.65
C ARG A 114 -14.90 -1.54 -3.01
N ASP A 115 -15.87 -0.66 -3.16
CA ASP A 115 -16.10 0.05 -4.43
C ASP A 115 -15.01 1.12 -4.65
N VAL A 116 -14.49 1.71 -3.55
CA VAL A 116 -13.29 2.57 -3.59
C VAL A 116 -12.07 1.77 -4.05
N HIS A 117 -11.82 0.58 -3.47
CA HIS A 117 -10.75 -0.33 -3.91
C HIS A 117 -10.83 -0.65 -5.41
N LEU A 118 -12.03 -0.97 -5.91
CA LEU A 118 -12.21 -1.29 -7.32
C LEU A 118 -11.99 -0.08 -8.24
N ALA A 119 -12.38 1.12 -7.81
CA ALA A 119 -12.11 2.36 -8.55
C ALA A 119 -10.60 2.65 -8.63
N VAL A 120 -9.88 2.48 -7.52
CA VAL A 120 -8.42 2.62 -7.44
C VAL A 120 -7.74 1.58 -8.33
N ALA A 121 -8.15 0.32 -8.25
CA ALA A 121 -7.62 -0.75 -9.12
C ALA A 121 -7.82 -0.44 -10.61
N LYS A 122 -8.96 0.14 -10.98
CA LYS A 122 -9.24 0.55 -12.37
C LYS A 122 -8.34 1.68 -12.82
N LEU A 123 -8.14 2.73 -12.00
CA LEU A 123 -7.21 3.83 -12.29
C LEU A 123 -5.77 3.30 -12.45
N MET A 124 -5.33 2.47 -11.50
CA MET A 124 -4.01 1.83 -11.57
C MET A 124 -3.79 1.09 -12.90
N LEU A 125 -4.76 0.28 -13.33
CA LEU A 125 -4.68 -0.46 -14.60
C LEU A 125 -4.68 0.48 -15.81
N GLU A 126 -5.42 1.59 -15.78
CA GLU A 126 -5.43 2.60 -16.86
C GLU A 126 -4.04 3.23 -17.04
N ASP A 127 -3.41 3.62 -15.95
CA ASP A 127 -2.10 4.25 -15.97
C ASP A 127 -0.99 3.26 -16.29
N LEU A 128 -1.03 2.02 -15.76
CA LEU A 128 -0.12 0.95 -16.16
C LEU A 128 -0.26 0.60 -17.64
N ARG A 129 -1.47 0.72 -18.22
CA ARG A 129 -1.69 0.56 -19.66
C ARG A 129 -1.03 1.69 -20.45
N SER A 130 -1.07 2.91 -19.95
CA SER A 130 -0.39 4.06 -20.59
C SER A 130 1.14 3.89 -20.63
N LEU A 131 1.69 3.12 -19.68
CA LEU A 131 3.10 2.73 -19.63
C LEU A 131 3.39 1.44 -20.42
N ASP A 132 2.41 0.86 -21.12
CA ASP A 132 2.50 -0.41 -21.86
C ASP A 132 2.90 -1.62 -20.98
N ILE A 133 2.60 -1.56 -19.68
CA ILE A 133 2.80 -2.67 -18.74
C ILE A 133 1.65 -3.68 -18.85
N VAL A 134 0.43 -3.19 -19.05
CA VAL A 134 -0.76 -3.99 -19.33
C VAL A 134 -1.43 -3.51 -20.61
N ARG A 135 -2.28 -4.35 -21.22
CA ARG A 135 -2.95 -4.08 -22.49
C ARG A 135 -4.36 -4.61 -22.49
N GLY A 136 -5.25 -3.96 -23.23
CA GLY A 136 -6.61 -4.43 -23.45
C GLY A 136 -7.70 -3.58 -22.80
N ASN A 137 -8.88 -4.16 -22.63
CA ASN A 137 -10.04 -3.48 -22.06
C ASN A 137 -9.94 -3.45 -20.55
N LEU A 138 -10.14 -2.28 -19.94
CA LEU A 138 -9.99 -2.05 -18.49
C LEU A 138 -11.00 -2.87 -17.66
N ASP A 139 -12.26 -2.94 -18.08
CA ASP A 139 -13.28 -3.65 -17.31
C ASP A 139 -13.02 -5.17 -17.33
N ASN A 140 -12.51 -5.70 -18.46
CA ASN A 140 -12.09 -7.09 -18.55
C ASN A 140 -10.87 -7.36 -17.67
N MET A 141 -9.86 -6.48 -17.66
CA MET A 141 -8.71 -6.62 -16.79
C MET A 141 -9.11 -6.59 -15.31
N LEU A 142 -9.99 -5.68 -14.92
CA LEU A 142 -10.52 -5.60 -13.56
C LEU A 142 -11.27 -6.87 -13.16
N HIS A 143 -12.15 -7.34 -14.04
CA HIS A 143 -12.91 -8.60 -13.84
C HIS A 143 -12.00 -9.81 -13.67
N GLU A 144 -10.93 -9.92 -14.46
CA GLU A 144 -9.95 -11.01 -14.39
C GLU A 144 -8.91 -10.83 -13.25
N GLY A 145 -8.97 -9.74 -12.49
CA GLY A 145 -8.12 -9.50 -11.32
C GLY A 145 -6.67 -9.13 -11.64
N ILE A 146 -6.43 -8.56 -12.81
CA ILE A 146 -5.06 -8.19 -13.24
C ILE A 146 -4.41 -7.20 -12.28
N ALA A 147 -5.19 -6.32 -11.62
CA ALA A 147 -4.67 -5.39 -10.62
C ALA A 147 -3.97 -6.11 -9.45
N GLY A 148 -4.44 -7.30 -9.07
CA GLY A 148 -3.85 -8.10 -7.99
C GLY A 148 -2.41 -8.58 -8.28
N LEU A 149 -1.97 -8.60 -9.54
CA LEU A 149 -0.57 -8.86 -9.87
C LEU A 149 0.36 -7.75 -9.36
N PHE A 150 -0.14 -6.52 -9.34
CA PHE A 150 0.62 -5.32 -8.96
C PHE A 150 0.31 -4.86 -7.54
N GLN A 151 -0.94 -5.05 -7.07
CA GLN A 151 -1.36 -4.79 -5.69
C GLN A 151 -2.03 -6.04 -5.11
N PRO A 152 -1.24 -6.97 -4.52
CA PRO A 152 -1.78 -8.25 -4.00
C PRO A 152 -2.45 -8.12 -2.63
N HIS A 153 -2.58 -6.92 -2.09
CA HIS A 153 -3.24 -6.59 -0.82
C HIS A 153 -4.49 -5.72 -1.01
N GLY A 154 -5.27 -5.54 0.05
CA GLY A 154 -6.40 -4.62 0.08
C GLY A 154 -5.99 -3.15 0.07
N LEU A 155 -6.96 -2.26 -0.18
CA LEU A 155 -6.72 -0.82 -0.15
C LEU A 155 -6.59 -0.27 1.27
N GLY A 156 -7.09 -0.99 2.27
CA GLY A 156 -7.00 -0.56 3.65
C GLY A 156 -7.79 -1.42 4.64
N HIS A 157 -7.69 -1.06 5.90
CA HIS A 157 -8.26 -1.73 7.06
C HIS A 157 -8.77 -0.73 8.10
N ASN A 158 -9.49 -1.21 9.11
CA ASN A 158 -9.86 -0.39 10.27
C ASN A 158 -8.62 -0.09 11.13
N MET A 159 -8.64 1.09 11.73
CA MET A 159 -7.64 1.59 12.68
C MET A 159 -8.30 1.96 14.00
N GLY A 160 -7.66 1.69 15.12
CA GLY A 160 -8.15 2.04 16.44
C GLY A 160 -7.13 1.78 17.55
N LEU A 161 -7.51 0.99 18.53
CA LEU A 161 -6.59 0.53 19.60
C LEU A 161 -5.56 -0.45 19.04
N ASP A 162 -5.93 -1.23 18.04
CA ASP A 162 -5.03 -2.07 17.27
C ASP A 162 -4.82 -1.46 15.88
N VAL A 163 -3.66 -1.71 15.26
CA VAL A 163 -3.38 -1.27 13.88
C VAL A 163 -4.35 -1.92 12.89
N HIS A 164 -4.65 -3.21 13.06
CA HIS A 164 -5.75 -3.92 12.40
C HIS A 164 -6.91 -4.06 13.39
N ASP A 165 -7.67 -2.97 13.57
CA ASP A 165 -8.59 -2.85 14.69
C ASP A 165 -9.74 -3.86 14.61
N MET A 166 -9.99 -4.52 15.76
CA MET A 166 -11.05 -5.51 15.99
C MET A 166 -10.99 -6.79 15.11
N GLU A 167 -9.95 -7.02 14.33
CA GLU A 167 -9.88 -8.19 13.43
C GLU A 167 -9.87 -9.54 14.19
N ASP A 168 -9.39 -9.57 15.42
CA ASP A 168 -9.43 -10.75 16.28
C ASP A 168 -10.87 -11.20 16.64
N LEU A 169 -11.85 -10.30 16.50
CA LEU A 169 -13.28 -10.63 16.65
C LEU A 169 -13.83 -11.34 15.40
N GLY A 170 -13.09 -11.33 14.31
CA GLY A 170 -13.43 -11.90 13.01
C GLY A 170 -13.41 -10.85 11.91
N GLU A 171 -12.41 -10.91 11.04
CA GLU A 171 -12.17 -9.92 9.98
C GLU A 171 -13.42 -9.67 9.11
N ASP A 172 -14.13 -10.74 8.73
CA ASP A 172 -15.36 -10.61 7.93
C ASP A 172 -16.52 -9.97 8.71
N LEU A 173 -16.53 -10.09 10.04
CA LEU A 173 -17.58 -9.49 10.88
C LEU A 173 -17.39 -7.99 11.05
N VAL A 174 -16.15 -7.52 11.13
CA VAL A 174 -15.84 -6.09 11.28
C VAL A 174 -15.71 -5.36 9.95
N GLY A 175 -15.15 -6.00 8.94
CA GLY A 175 -14.80 -5.40 7.67
C GLY A 175 -15.85 -5.51 6.57
N TYR A 176 -16.92 -6.32 6.73
CA TYR A 176 -17.92 -6.58 5.70
C TYR A 176 -19.34 -6.34 6.23
N ASP A 177 -20.20 -5.79 5.38
CA ASP A 177 -21.64 -5.74 5.65
C ASP A 177 -22.25 -7.15 5.46
N PRO A 178 -23.39 -7.48 6.12
CA PRO A 178 -24.01 -8.80 6.02
C PRO A 178 -24.40 -9.23 4.59
N ASP A 179 -24.62 -8.27 3.69
CA ASP A 179 -24.94 -8.47 2.28
C ASP A 179 -23.70 -8.58 1.37
N GLN A 180 -22.50 -8.39 1.91
CA GLN A 180 -21.25 -8.49 1.18
C GLN A 180 -20.58 -9.85 1.42
N LYS A 181 -19.90 -10.35 0.38
CA LYS A 181 -19.05 -11.55 0.47
C LYS A 181 -17.62 -11.21 0.09
N ARG A 182 -16.67 -11.79 0.82
CA ARG A 182 -15.25 -11.69 0.49
C ARG A 182 -14.98 -12.31 -0.88
N SER A 183 -14.22 -11.60 -1.68
CA SER A 183 -13.75 -12.11 -2.98
C SER A 183 -12.66 -13.17 -2.79
N THR A 184 -12.50 -14.04 -3.78
CA THR A 184 -11.34 -14.95 -3.90
C THR A 184 -10.27 -14.41 -4.85
N GLN A 185 -10.53 -13.26 -5.49
CA GLN A 185 -9.59 -12.62 -6.41
C GLN A 185 -8.41 -12.05 -5.63
N LEU A 186 -7.19 -12.25 -6.12
CA LEU A 186 -5.98 -11.70 -5.51
C LEU A 186 -6.07 -10.17 -5.41
N GLY A 187 -5.62 -9.61 -4.31
CA GLY A 187 -5.80 -8.20 -3.96
C GLY A 187 -7.15 -7.94 -3.32
N LEU A 188 -8.23 -8.06 -4.07
CA LEU A 188 -9.59 -7.84 -3.56
C LEU A 188 -9.98 -8.83 -2.44
N GLY A 189 -9.50 -10.07 -2.51
CA GLY A 189 -9.71 -11.06 -1.46
C GLY A 189 -8.96 -10.77 -0.15
N SER A 190 -7.94 -9.93 -0.23
CA SER A 190 -7.17 -9.46 0.92
C SER A 190 -7.68 -8.12 1.49
N LEU A 191 -8.78 -7.58 0.96
CA LEU A 191 -9.38 -6.35 1.46
C LEU A 191 -10.02 -6.61 2.83
N ARG A 192 -9.50 -5.94 3.87
CA ARG A 192 -9.93 -6.12 5.27
C ARG A 192 -11.10 -5.22 5.63
N MET A 193 -11.20 -4.04 5.00
CA MET A 193 -12.32 -3.10 5.13
C MET A 193 -13.04 -2.99 3.78
N ALA A 194 -14.25 -3.53 3.68
CA ALA A 194 -15.05 -3.56 2.46
C ALA A 194 -16.45 -2.94 2.64
N ARG A 195 -16.89 -2.82 3.90
CA ARG A 195 -18.24 -2.37 4.27
C ARG A 195 -18.50 -0.91 3.89
N ARG A 196 -19.77 -0.51 4.00
CA ARG A 196 -20.17 0.90 3.84
C ARG A 196 -19.62 1.73 4.99
N LEU A 197 -18.95 2.79 4.62
CA LEU A 197 -18.33 3.71 5.58
C LEU A 197 -19.40 4.49 6.35
N VAL A 198 -19.13 4.71 7.63
CA VAL A 198 -19.98 5.57 8.49
C VAL A 198 -19.10 6.64 9.15
N PRO A 199 -19.66 7.81 9.51
CA PRO A 199 -18.92 8.82 10.25
C PRO A 199 -18.30 8.22 11.52
N GLY A 200 -17.05 8.57 11.78
CA GLY A 200 -16.27 8.04 12.89
C GLY A 200 -15.39 6.82 12.55
N ASN A 201 -15.56 6.18 11.38
CA ASN A 201 -14.58 5.19 10.95
C ASN A 201 -13.21 5.84 10.77
N VAL A 202 -12.16 5.21 11.30
CA VAL A 202 -10.78 5.49 10.96
C VAL A 202 -10.26 4.29 10.20
N ILE A 203 -9.73 4.53 9.02
CA ILE A 203 -9.28 3.49 8.09
C ILE A 203 -7.94 3.90 7.47
N THR A 204 -7.17 2.93 7.00
CA THR A 204 -6.01 3.21 6.14
C THR A 204 -6.44 3.39 4.68
N ASP A 205 -5.65 4.15 3.94
CA ASP A 205 -5.70 4.34 2.50
C ASP A 205 -4.27 4.11 1.97
N GLU A 206 -4.00 2.88 1.50
CA GLU A 206 -2.65 2.35 1.28
C GLU A 206 -2.44 1.74 -0.11
N PRO A 207 -2.73 2.42 -1.21
CA PRO A 207 -2.45 1.87 -2.52
C PRO A 207 -0.94 1.65 -2.71
N GLY A 208 -0.61 0.58 -3.44
CA GLY A 208 0.77 0.26 -3.76
C GLY A 208 0.91 -0.43 -5.10
N ILE A 209 2.08 -0.31 -5.70
CA ILE A 209 2.46 -1.02 -6.93
C ILE A 209 3.78 -1.74 -6.67
N TYR A 210 3.76 -3.04 -6.87
CA TYR A 210 4.90 -3.92 -6.64
C TYR A 210 5.18 -4.77 -7.86
N PHE A 211 6.46 -4.93 -8.18
CA PHE A 211 6.92 -5.83 -9.20
C PHE A 211 7.60 -7.03 -8.54
N ILE A 212 6.79 -8.04 -8.17
CA ILE A 212 7.23 -9.22 -7.41
C ILE A 212 7.66 -10.32 -8.40
N PRO A 213 8.98 -10.62 -8.56
CA PRO A 213 9.45 -11.52 -9.59
C PRO A 213 8.80 -12.91 -9.53
N ALA A 214 8.70 -13.49 -8.33
CA ALA A 214 8.09 -14.81 -8.16
C ALA A 214 6.61 -14.85 -8.53
N LEU A 215 5.85 -13.76 -8.24
CA LEU A 215 4.44 -13.67 -8.60
C LEU A 215 4.26 -13.48 -10.11
N ILE A 216 5.11 -12.66 -10.73
CA ILE A 216 5.14 -12.43 -12.19
C ILE A 216 5.43 -13.75 -12.92
N GLU A 217 6.45 -14.50 -12.50
CA GLU A 217 6.81 -15.80 -13.06
C GLU A 217 5.65 -16.81 -12.91
N LYS A 218 5.06 -16.89 -11.72
CA LYS A 218 3.91 -17.76 -11.46
C LYS A 218 2.75 -17.45 -12.39
N TRP A 219 2.36 -16.19 -12.50
CA TRP A 219 1.24 -15.80 -13.37
C TRP A 219 1.52 -16.08 -14.84
N LYS A 220 2.75 -15.84 -15.29
CA LYS A 220 3.20 -16.15 -16.66
C LYS A 220 3.12 -17.65 -16.96
N SER A 221 3.67 -18.48 -16.06
CA SER A 221 3.68 -19.95 -16.23
C SER A 221 2.27 -20.56 -16.21
N GLU A 222 1.39 -20.04 -15.36
CA GLU A 222 -0.01 -20.46 -15.23
C GLU A 222 -0.94 -19.81 -16.27
N LYS A 223 -0.46 -18.86 -17.08
CA LYS A 223 -1.23 -18.06 -18.06
C LYS A 223 -2.46 -17.38 -17.44
N ARG A 224 -2.31 -16.90 -16.20
CA ARG A 224 -3.41 -16.29 -15.43
C ARG A 224 -3.82 -14.92 -15.96
N ASP A 225 -2.90 -14.22 -16.62
CA ASP A 225 -3.09 -12.88 -17.15
C ASP A 225 -3.96 -12.79 -18.40
N LYS A 226 -4.33 -13.94 -19.01
CA LYS A 226 -5.17 -14.00 -20.20
C LYS A 226 -4.70 -13.12 -21.38
N GLY A 227 -3.40 -12.82 -21.43
CA GLY A 227 -2.78 -11.98 -22.45
C GLY A 227 -2.87 -10.47 -22.19
N PHE A 228 -3.31 -10.05 -21.01
CA PHE A 228 -3.37 -8.64 -20.64
C PHE A 228 -2.02 -8.06 -20.20
N VAL A 229 -1.04 -8.89 -19.80
CA VAL A 229 0.24 -8.45 -19.25
C VAL A 229 1.34 -8.46 -20.30
N ASN A 230 2.11 -7.39 -20.37
CA ASN A 230 3.31 -7.28 -21.22
C ASN A 230 4.54 -7.82 -20.46
N TYR A 231 4.68 -9.15 -20.43
CA TYR A 231 5.82 -9.78 -19.72
C TYR A 231 7.18 -9.37 -20.25
N TYR A 232 7.31 -9.11 -21.55
CA TYR A 232 8.56 -8.62 -22.10
C TYR A 232 8.99 -7.32 -21.40
N LYS A 233 8.07 -6.38 -21.25
CA LYS A 233 8.35 -5.12 -20.57
C LYS A 233 8.61 -5.29 -19.08
N LEU A 234 7.84 -6.15 -18.40
CA LEU A 234 8.06 -6.45 -16.98
C LEU A 234 9.45 -7.03 -16.73
N GLU A 235 9.84 -8.02 -17.53
CA GLU A 235 11.11 -8.75 -17.37
C GLU A 235 12.35 -7.88 -17.70
N HIS A 236 12.24 -6.97 -18.66
CA HIS A 236 13.37 -6.14 -19.06
C HIS A 236 13.48 -4.82 -18.27
N ASP A 237 12.35 -4.28 -17.81
CA ASP A 237 12.34 -2.93 -17.23
C ASP A 237 12.03 -2.87 -15.75
N TYR A 238 11.36 -3.90 -15.16
CA TYR A 238 10.77 -3.76 -13.84
C TYR A 238 11.13 -4.86 -12.81
N LEU A 239 11.84 -5.95 -13.16
CA LEU A 239 12.15 -7.01 -12.20
C LEU A 239 12.99 -6.53 -10.99
N ASP A 240 13.85 -5.52 -11.19
CA ASP A 240 14.67 -4.92 -10.12
C ASP A 240 14.07 -3.62 -9.56
N PHE A 241 12.82 -3.33 -9.89
CA PHE A 241 12.18 -2.07 -9.50
C PHE A 241 11.87 -2.02 -8.00
N GLY A 242 11.46 -3.12 -7.40
CA GLY A 242 10.94 -3.17 -6.04
C GLY A 242 9.44 -2.84 -5.97
N GLY A 243 9.08 -1.99 -5.03
CA GLY A 243 7.69 -1.56 -4.81
C GLY A 243 7.57 -0.13 -4.31
N ILE A 244 6.36 0.41 -4.45
CA ILE A 244 5.96 1.72 -3.92
C ILE A 244 4.64 1.53 -3.19
N ARG A 245 4.54 2.01 -1.95
CA ARG A 245 3.29 2.19 -1.20
C ARG A 245 3.26 3.60 -0.63
N LEU A 246 2.09 4.21 -0.67
CA LEU A 246 1.76 5.43 0.05
C LEU A 246 0.54 5.15 0.89
N GLU A 247 0.55 5.57 2.15
CA GLU A 247 -0.50 5.25 3.10
C GLU A 247 -0.75 6.40 4.05
N ASP A 248 -2.02 6.69 4.23
CA ASP A 248 -2.51 7.68 5.18
C ASP A 248 -3.64 7.09 6.03
N ASP A 249 -3.70 7.50 7.31
CA ASP A 249 -4.86 7.27 8.15
C ASP A 249 -5.95 8.29 7.82
N VAL A 250 -7.16 7.82 7.58
CA VAL A 250 -8.30 8.63 7.13
C VAL A 250 -9.49 8.48 8.09
N LEU A 251 -9.93 9.60 8.64
CA LEU A 251 -11.18 9.70 9.41
C LEU A 251 -12.34 10.02 8.47
N VAL A 252 -13.37 9.19 8.48
CA VAL A 252 -14.64 9.47 7.81
C VAL A 252 -15.44 10.49 8.62
N THR A 253 -15.79 11.63 8.02
CA THR A 253 -16.56 12.70 8.64
C THR A 253 -18.04 12.61 8.25
N GLU A 254 -18.88 13.52 8.72
CA GLU A 254 -20.33 13.55 8.39
C GLU A 254 -20.58 13.79 6.89
N ASP A 255 -19.67 14.46 6.19
CA ASP A 255 -19.83 14.91 4.81
C ASP A 255 -18.71 14.48 3.85
N GLY A 256 -17.70 13.76 4.35
CA GLY A 256 -16.54 13.34 3.55
C GLY A 256 -15.49 12.59 4.34
N ALA A 257 -14.24 13.01 4.20
CA ALA A 257 -13.11 12.42 4.89
C ALA A 257 -12.03 13.45 5.25
N ARG A 258 -11.18 13.12 6.21
CA ARG A 258 -10.02 13.91 6.63
C ARG A 258 -8.83 13.01 6.90
N ARG A 259 -7.68 13.31 6.32
CA ARG A 259 -6.41 12.69 6.73
C ARG A 259 -6.07 13.10 8.16
N THR A 260 -5.60 12.17 8.98
CA THR A 260 -5.34 12.42 10.42
C THR A 260 -3.91 12.89 10.69
N GLY A 261 -3.00 12.67 9.78
CA GLY A 261 -1.61 13.09 9.87
C GLY A 261 -1.38 14.58 9.57
N PRO A 262 -0.16 15.08 9.77
CA PRO A 262 0.22 16.42 9.33
C PRO A 262 0.22 16.50 7.79
N ASN A 263 -0.33 17.59 7.26
CA ASN A 263 -0.33 17.91 5.83
C ASN A 263 1.08 18.10 5.28
#